data_d041ed5a0a1dc8a57dab93f154655ab7
#
_entry.id   d041ed5a0a1dc8a57dab93f154655ab7
#
_cell.length_a   1.000
_cell.length_b   1.000
_cell.length_c   1.000
_cell.angle_alpha   90.00
_cell.angle_beta   90.00
_cell.angle_gamma   90.00
#
_symmetry.space_group_name_H-M   'P 1'
#
loop_
_entity.id
_entity.type
_entity.pdbx_description
1 polymer ?
#
loop_
_entity_poly.entity_id
_entity_poly.type
_entity_poly.pdbx_seq_one_letter_code
_entity_poly.pdbx_strand_id
1 'polypeptide(L)'
;MTSVAGVEARVEELCGNLAAIRAPRGQALNAKAWQTEAPLRMLLNNLDPEVAEHPEQLVVYGGTGKAARNPAALRALVASLLTLEGDETLLVQSGKPVGVFRTHPAAPRVLIANALLVPRWATWDEFRRLEALDLTMFGQMTAGSWIYIGTQGILQGTYQTFAAAGETHFGSADLSGRTILTAGLGGMGGAQPLAATMAGAAILCVEVDPTRIERRVETRYLDEQADSLDD
;
A
#
# COMPACT_ATOMS: atom_id res chain seq x y z
N MET A 1 -5.70 -3.71 -32.20
CA MET A 1 -4.39 -3.33 -31.62
C MET A 1 -4.46 -1.88 -31.22
N THR A 2 -4.35 -1.56 -29.94
CA THR A 2 -4.29 -0.18 -29.47
C THR A 2 -3.00 0.44 -30.02
N SER A 3 -3.08 1.58 -30.70
CA SER A 3 -1.89 2.26 -31.23
C SER A 3 -1.01 2.75 -30.08
N VAL A 4 0.28 2.95 -30.33
CA VAL A 4 1.21 3.52 -29.33
C VAL A 4 0.67 4.83 -28.77
N ALA A 5 0.17 5.72 -29.63
CA ALA A 5 -0.47 6.97 -29.22
C ALA A 5 -1.71 6.77 -28.34
N GLY A 6 -2.49 5.72 -28.56
CA GLY A 6 -3.63 5.39 -27.72
C GLY A 6 -3.22 4.88 -26.33
N VAL A 7 -2.10 4.16 -26.23
CA VAL A 7 -1.55 3.72 -24.94
C VAL A 7 -1.02 4.92 -24.14
N GLU A 8 -0.26 5.82 -24.78
CA GLU A 8 0.27 7.03 -24.15
C GLU A 8 -0.83 7.94 -23.62
N ALA A 9 -1.88 8.18 -24.42
CA ALA A 9 -3.05 8.97 -23.99
C ALA A 9 -3.74 8.34 -22.78
N ARG A 10 -3.87 7.00 -22.76
CA ARG A 10 -4.49 6.30 -21.64
C ARG A 10 -3.62 6.32 -20.39
N VAL A 11 -2.30 6.22 -20.52
CA VAL A 11 -1.35 6.39 -19.40
C VAL A 11 -1.48 7.78 -18.79
N GLU A 12 -1.55 8.83 -19.64
CA GLU A 12 -1.73 10.21 -19.18
C GLU A 12 -3.03 10.39 -18.41
N GLU A 13 -4.13 9.84 -18.92
CA GLU A 13 -5.44 9.88 -18.25
C GLU A 13 -5.41 9.17 -16.88
N LEU A 14 -4.77 8.01 -16.77
CA LEU A 14 -4.78 7.17 -15.56
C LEU A 14 -3.80 7.65 -14.49
N CYS A 15 -2.65 8.20 -14.84
CA CYS A 15 -1.60 8.56 -13.89
C CYS A 15 -0.79 9.83 -14.24
N GLY A 16 -1.33 10.69 -15.08
CA GLY A 16 -0.68 11.95 -15.44
C GLY A 16 -0.64 12.95 -14.29
N ASN A 17 -1.66 12.98 -13.46
CA ASN A 17 -1.73 13.79 -12.25
C ASN A 17 -1.60 12.90 -11.01
N LEU A 18 -0.41 12.84 -10.42
CA LEU A 18 -0.12 11.98 -9.27
C LEU A 18 -0.98 12.29 -8.04
N ALA A 19 -1.33 13.56 -7.81
CA ALA A 19 -2.14 13.97 -6.67
C ALA A 19 -3.64 13.64 -6.81
N ALA A 20 -4.09 13.13 -7.96
CA ALA A 20 -5.48 12.87 -8.25
C ALA A 20 -5.73 11.48 -8.88
N ILE A 21 -4.81 10.54 -8.68
CA ILE A 21 -4.97 9.18 -9.22
C ILE A 21 -6.20 8.52 -8.60
N ARG A 22 -7.01 7.91 -9.46
CA ARG A 22 -8.15 7.05 -9.06
C ARG A 22 -8.13 5.76 -9.85
N ALA A 23 -8.31 4.64 -9.16
CA ALA A 23 -8.46 3.36 -9.83
C ALA A 23 -9.77 3.32 -10.63
N PRO A 24 -9.77 2.83 -11.88
CA PRO A 24 -11.00 2.64 -12.65
C PRO A 24 -11.98 1.71 -11.94
N ARG A 25 -13.26 2.04 -12.00
CA ARG A 25 -14.36 1.27 -11.39
C ARG A 25 -15.25 0.61 -12.45
N GLY A 26 -16.06 -0.35 -12.01
CA GLY A 26 -17.04 -1.03 -12.86
C GLY A 26 -16.44 -2.13 -13.72
N GLN A 27 -17.18 -2.55 -14.76
CA GLN A 27 -16.89 -3.75 -15.56
C GLN A 27 -16.01 -3.48 -16.80
N ALA A 28 -15.86 -2.22 -17.20
CA ALA A 28 -15.06 -1.86 -18.37
C ALA A 28 -13.58 -2.08 -18.11
N LEU A 29 -12.91 -2.80 -19.01
CA LEU A 29 -11.48 -3.06 -18.92
C LEU A 29 -10.69 -1.95 -19.62
N ASN A 30 -9.56 -1.60 -19.03
CA ASN A 30 -8.51 -0.78 -19.63
C ASN A 30 -7.42 -1.66 -20.23
N ALA A 31 -7.09 -2.75 -19.53
CA ALA A 31 -6.16 -3.77 -19.97
C ALA A 31 -6.87 -4.83 -20.83
N LYS A 32 -6.11 -5.77 -21.40
CA LYS A 32 -6.63 -6.80 -22.33
C LYS A 32 -7.48 -7.88 -21.66
N ALA A 33 -7.28 -8.11 -20.35
CA ALA A 33 -7.99 -9.13 -19.60
C ALA A 33 -8.07 -8.75 -18.10
N TRP A 34 -8.97 -9.38 -17.34
CA TRP A 34 -9.10 -9.17 -15.89
C TRP A 34 -7.82 -9.49 -15.14
N GLN A 35 -7.03 -10.47 -15.60
CA GLN A 35 -5.77 -10.87 -14.99
C GLN A 35 -4.70 -9.77 -15.06
N THR A 36 -4.80 -8.85 -15.99
CA THR A 36 -3.92 -7.66 -16.13
C THR A 36 -4.59 -6.39 -15.65
N GLU A 37 -5.91 -6.30 -15.73
CA GLU A 37 -6.70 -5.20 -15.18
C GLU A 37 -6.62 -5.14 -13.64
N ALA A 38 -6.69 -6.29 -12.96
CA ALA A 38 -6.65 -6.33 -11.50
C ALA A 38 -5.36 -5.71 -10.93
N PRO A 39 -4.13 -6.10 -11.33
CA PRO A 39 -2.92 -5.44 -10.85
C PRO A 39 -2.82 -3.97 -11.28
N LEU A 40 -3.36 -3.59 -12.44
CA LEU A 40 -3.45 -2.18 -12.85
C LEU A 40 -4.30 -1.38 -11.87
N ARG A 41 -5.50 -1.85 -11.56
CA ARG A 41 -6.40 -1.18 -10.62
C ARG A 41 -5.81 -1.13 -9.20
N MET A 42 -5.16 -2.20 -8.76
CA MET A 42 -4.53 -2.25 -7.45
C MET A 42 -3.35 -1.29 -7.34
N LEU A 43 -2.51 -1.18 -8.37
CA LEU A 43 -1.44 -0.19 -8.43
C LEU A 43 -1.99 1.25 -8.30
N LEU A 44 -3.03 1.57 -9.07
CA LEU A 44 -3.66 2.90 -9.04
C LEU A 44 -4.40 3.15 -7.73
N ASN A 45 -5.06 2.14 -7.16
CA ASN A 45 -5.72 2.26 -5.85
C ASN A 45 -4.72 2.53 -4.72
N ASN A 46 -3.52 1.95 -4.78
CA ASN A 46 -2.47 2.24 -3.80
C ASN A 46 -2.04 3.71 -3.79
N LEU A 47 -2.25 4.41 -4.90
CA LEU A 47 -1.90 5.83 -5.08
C LEU A 47 -3.11 6.76 -5.02
N ASP A 48 -4.30 6.23 -4.73
CA ASP A 48 -5.49 7.04 -4.49
C ASP A 48 -5.28 7.94 -3.28
N PRO A 49 -5.54 9.26 -3.36
CA PRO A 49 -5.37 10.18 -2.23
C PRO A 49 -6.17 9.83 -0.96
N GLU A 50 -7.22 9.01 -1.08
CA GLU A 50 -7.93 8.48 0.09
C GLU A 50 -7.21 7.29 0.74
N VAL A 51 -6.23 6.69 0.05
CA VAL A 51 -5.48 5.50 0.49
C VAL A 51 -4.03 5.85 0.84
N ALA A 52 -3.32 6.53 -0.07
CA ALA A 52 -1.90 6.86 0.08
C ALA A 52 -1.65 8.00 1.07
N GLU A 53 -0.51 7.93 1.78
CA GLU A 53 -0.05 9.03 2.64
C GLU A 53 0.43 10.24 1.82
N HIS A 54 1.26 9.98 0.76
CA HIS A 54 1.83 11.01 -0.10
C HIS A 54 1.82 10.55 -1.57
N PRO A 55 0.65 10.57 -2.23
CA PRO A 55 0.50 10.06 -3.60
C PRO A 55 1.39 10.80 -4.61
N GLU A 56 1.64 12.09 -4.43
CA GLU A 56 2.53 12.90 -5.27
C GLU A 56 4.00 12.44 -5.21
N GLN A 57 4.39 11.73 -4.14
CA GLN A 57 5.70 11.11 -3.95
C GLN A 57 5.68 9.60 -4.19
N LEU A 58 4.53 9.05 -4.61
CA LEU A 58 4.27 7.62 -4.77
C LEU A 58 4.37 6.82 -3.46
N VAL A 59 4.28 7.48 -2.31
CA VAL A 59 4.32 6.89 -0.98
C VAL A 59 2.91 6.46 -0.57
N VAL A 60 2.78 5.17 -0.32
CA VAL A 60 1.49 4.55 0.04
C VAL A 60 1.27 4.62 1.55
N TYR A 61 2.23 4.13 2.33
CA TYR A 61 2.19 4.19 3.79
C TYR A 61 3.59 4.08 4.43
N GLY A 62 3.65 4.30 5.75
CA GLY A 62 4.88 4.12 6.53
C GLY A 62 5.96 5.17 6.24
N GLY A 63 5.57 6.32 5.70
CA GLY A 63 6.41 7.46 5.40
C GLY A 63 7.32 7.31 4.17
N THR A 64 7.72 6.08 3.82
CA THR A 64 8.65 5.82 2.70
C THR A 64 8.28 4.63 1.82
N GLY A 65 7.21 3.90 2.14
CA GLY A 65 6.78 2.71 1.39
C GLY A 65 6.12 3.09 0.06
N LYS A 66 6.81 2.87 -1.06
CA LYS A 66 6.39 3.29 -2.39
C LYS A 66 5.73 2.17 -3.20
N ALA A 67 4.78 2.54 -4.06
CA ALA A 67 4.17 1.66 -5.06
C ALA A 67 4.97 1.58 -6.37
N ALA A 68 5.67 2.65 -6.74
CA ALA A 68 6.55 2.71 -7.91
C ALA A 68 7.80 3.54 -7.57
N ARG A 69 8.91 3.27 -8.27
CA ARG A 69 10.21 3.89 -7.99
C ARG A 69 10.20 5.40 -8.14
N ASN A 70 9.66 5.86 -9.28
CA ASN A 70 9.52 7.26 -9.64
C ASN A 70 8.35 7.43 -10.64
N PRO A 71 7.95 8.65 -10.98
CA PRO A 71 6.84 8.89 -11.91
C PRO A 71 7.02 8.25 -13.29
N ALA A 72 8.25 8.22 -13.82
CA ALA A 72 8.54 7.60 -15.10
C ALA A 72 8.34 6.07 -15.04
N ALA A 73 8.77 5.44 -13.94
CA ALA A 73 8.54 4.03 -13.69
C ALA A 73 7.04 3.70 -13.52
N LEU A 74 6.27 4.55 -12.84
CA LEU A 74 4.81 4.38 -12.74
C LEU A 74 4.15 4.37 -14.11
N ARG A 75 4.46 5.36 -14.97
CA ARG A 75 3.93 5.44 -16.35
C ARG A 75 4.30 4.19 -17.15
N ALA A 76 5.53 3.70 -17.01
CA ALA A 76 5.99 2.50 -17.69
C ALA A 76 5.29 1.22 -17.18
N LEU A 77 5.01 1.13 -15.87
CA LEU A 77 4.22 0.05 -15.29
C LEU A 77 2.79 0.04 -15.84
N VAL A 78 2.12 1.20 -15.83
CA VAL A 78 0.77 1.35 -16.38
C VAL A 78 0.74 0.97 -17.86
N ALA A 79 1.66 1.49 -18.68
CA ALA A 79 1.77 1.15 -20.09
C ALA A 79 1.95 -0.36 -20.32
N SER A 80 2.82 -0.99 -19.52
CA SER A 80 3.07 -2.43 -19.59
C SER A 80 1.80 -3.23 -19.27
N LEU A 81 1.08 -2.88 -18.20
CA LEU A 81 -0.14 -3.58 -17.79
C LEU A 81 -1.28 -3.41 -18.80
N LEU A 82 -1.39 -2.24 -19.46
CA LEU A 82 -2.37 -1.99 -20.53
C LEU A 82 -2.12 -2.87 -21.77
N THR A 83 -0.88 -3.24 -22.03
CA THR A 83 -0.46 -3.93 -23.28
C THR A 83 -0.16 -5.41 -23.10
N LEU A 84 0.01 -5.89 -21.86
CA LEU A 84 0.41 -7.27 -21.55
C LEU A 84 -0.58 -8.29 -22.11
N GLU A 85 -0.06 -9.33 -22.78
CA GLU A 85 -0.86 -10.42 -23.32
C GLU A 85 -1.19 -11.48 -22.26
N GLY A 86 -2.20 -12.31 -22.55
CA GLY A 86 -2.66 -13.35 -21.61
C GLY A 86 -1.64 -14.47 -21.33
N ASP A 87 -0.60 -14.59 -22.15
CA ASP A 87 0.51 -15.56 -22.01
C ASP A 87 1.85 -14.88 -21.71
N GLU A 88 1.82 -13.62 -21.27
CA GLU A 88 3.02 -12.88 -20.90
C GLU A 88 3.07 -12.60 -19.39
N THR A 89 4.27 -12.44 -18.85
CA THR A 89 4.54 -12.07 -17.45
C THR A 89 5.42 -10.84 -17.41
N LEU A 90 4.95 -9.81 -16.73
CA LEU A 90 5.69 -8.59 -16.43
C LEU A 90 6.59 -8.83 -15.21
N LEU A 91 7.89 -8.56 -15.35
CA LEU A 91 8.83 -8.49 -14.22
C LEU A 91 8.99 -7.05 -13.74
N VAL A 92 8.86 -6.85 -12.43
CA VAL A 92 9.02 -5.58 -11.75
C VAL A 92 10.11 -5.72 -10.70
N GLN A 93 11.09 -4.83 -10.74
CA GLN A 93 12.16 -4.81 -9.75
C GLN A 93 12.26 -3.43 -9.10
N SER A 94 12.11 -3.40 -7.77
CA SER A 94 12.16 -2.16 -6.99
C SER A 94 11.32 -1.05 -7.65
N GLY A 95 10.05 -1.36 -7.93
CA GLY A 95 9.07 -0.42 -8.48
C GLY A 95 9.29 0.04 -9.92
N LYS A 96 10.07 -0.71 -10.72
CA LYS A 96 10.33 -0.43 -12.14
C LYS A 96 10.09 -1.67 -12.98
N PRO A 97 9.39 -1.59 -14.14
CA PRO A 97 9.30 -2.71 -15.07
C PRO A 97 10.68 -2.97 -15.70
N VAL A 98 11.14 -4.22 -15.65
CA VAL A 98 12.46 -4.61 -16.15
C VAL A 98 12.41 -5.60 -17.30
N GLY A 99 11.25 -6.20 -17.57
CA GLY A 99 11.08 -7.09 -18.69
C GLY A 99 9.68 -7.65 -18.80
N VAL A 100 9.29 -8.05 -20.00
CA VAL A 100 8.09 -8.84 -20.29
C VAL A 100 8.56 -10.13 -20.94
N PHE A 101 8.11 -11.25 -20.41
CA PHE A 101 8.50 -12.57 -20.86
C PHE A 101 7.28 -13.34 -21.31
N ARG A 102 7.41 -14.05 -22.45
CA ARG A 102 6.39 -15.01 -22.85
C ARG A 102 6.42 -16.20 -21.89
N THR A 103 5.26 -16.51 -21.35
CA THR A 103 5.05 -17.61 -20.40
C THR A 103 3.90 -18.49 -20.88
N HIS A 104 2.86 -18.70 -20.09
CA HIS A 104 1.67 -19.45 -20.48
C HIS A 104 0.44 -18.89 -19.72
N PRO A 105 -0.79 -19.15 -20.20
CA PRO A 105 -1.99 -18.53 -19.62
C PRO A 105 -2.21 -18.75 -18.11
N ALA A 106 -1.70 -19.84 -17.55
CA ALA A 106 -1.79 -20.12 -16.11
C ALA A 106 -0.61 -19.55 -15.30
N ALA A 107 0.37 -18.86 -15.92
CA ALA A 107 1.46 -18.21 -15.20
C ALA A 107 0.99 -16.89 -14.56
N PRO A 108 1.63 -16.43 -13.47
CA PRO A 108 1.40 -15.11 -12.92
C PRO A 108 1.59 -14.01 -13.97
N ARG A 109 0.67 -13.05 -14.02
CA ARG A 109 0.82 -11.91 -14.95
C ARG A 109 1.88 -10.91 -14.51
N VAL A 110 2.14 -10.81 -13.21
CA VAL A 110 3.14 -9.90 -12.64
C VAL A 110 3.96 -10.63 -11.60
N LEU A 111 5.29 -10.47 -11.68
CA LEU A 111 6.23 -10.89 -10.64
C LEU A 111 6.96 -9.65 -10.14
N ILE A 112 6.88 -9.40 -8.84
CA ILE A 112 7.47 -8.23 -8.19
C ILE A 112 8.57 -8.69 -7.24
N ALA A 113 9.74 -8.02 -7.34
CA ALA A 113 10.84 -8.18 -6.41
C ALA A 113 11.32 -6.80 -5.96
N ASN A 114 11.39 -6.58 -4.64
CA ASN A 114 11.78 -5.29 -4.08
C ASN A 114 13.14 -5.40 -3.37
N ALA A 115 13.97 -4.35 -3.52
CA ALA A 115 15.24 -4.17 -2.81
C ALA A 115 16.16 -5.41 -2.86
N LEU A 116 16.29 -6.04 -4.02
CA LEU A 116 17.16 -7.20 -4.23
C LEU A 116 18.62 -6.78 -4.23
N LEU A 117 19.24 -6.69 -3.07
CA LEU A 117 20.67 -6.51 -2.91
C LEU A 117 21.33 -7.87 -2.66
N VAL A 118 22.52 -8.07 -3.23
CA VAL A 118 23.33 -9.25 -2.87
C VAL A 118 23.73 -9.16 -1.38
N PRO A 119 23.79 -10.27 -0.64
CA PRO A 119 23.98 -10.24 0.82
C PRO A 119 25.18 -9.42 1.28
N ARG A 120 26.28 -9.43 0.52
CA ARG A 120 27.48 -8.66 0.81
C ARG A 120 27.26 -7.14 0.89
N TRP A 121 26.26 -6.64 0.16
CA TRP A 121 25.93 -5.21 0.08
C TRP A 121 24.54 -4.89 0.66
N ALA A 122 23.90 -5.86 1.29
CA ALA A 122 22.58 -5.70 1.90
C ALA A 122 22.67 -4.98 3.26
N THR A 123 23.21 -3.76 3.25
CA THR A 123 23.26 -2.85 4.39
C THR A 123 22.33 -1.67 4.17
N TRP A 124 21.88 -1.04 5.26
CA TRP A 124 21.04 0.15 5.17
C TRP A 124 21.76 1.32 4.48
N ASP A 125 23.07 1.48 4.69
CA ASP A 125 23.86 2.55 4.08
C ASP A 125 23.89 2.39 2.55
N GLU A 126 24.14 1.17 2.06
CA GLU A 126 24.12 0.90 0.63
C GLU A 126 22.70 1.03 0.04
N PHE A 127 21.68 0.56 0.76
CA PHE A 127 20.29 0.74 0.34
C PHE A 127 19.95 2.24 0.19
N ARG A 128 20.27 3.07 1.19
CA ARG A 128 20.03 4.51 1.16
C ARG A 128 20.79 5.22 0.04
N ARG A 129 22.02 4.78 -0.20
CA ARG A 129 22.85 5.29 -1.30
C ARG A 129 22.19 5.00 -2.65
N LEU A 130 21.72 3.78 -2.87
CA LEU A 130 21.04 3.38 -4.10
C LEU A 130 19.66 4.04 -4.25
N GLU A 131 18.93 4.22 -3.17
CA GLU A 131 17.65 4.92 -3.16
C GLU A 131 17.84 6.40 -3.57
N ALA A 132 18.85 7.07 -3.03
CA ALA A 132 19.21 8.45 -3.39
C ALA A 132 19.63 8.60 -4.87
N LEU A 133 20.16 7.53 -5.47
CA LEU A 133 20.50 7.47 -6.91
C LEU A 133 19.32 7.02 -7.79
N ASP A 134 18.13 6.82 -7.22
CA ASP A 134 16.94 6.32 -7.92
C ASP A 134 17.14 4.92 -8.56
N LEU A 135 18.01 4.11 -7.97
CA LEU A 135 18.32 2.75 -8.44
C LEU A 135 17.51 1.66 -7.71
N THR A 136 16.95 2.00 -6.56
CA THR A 136 16.04 1.14 -5.79
C THR A 136 14.93 1.97 -5.17
N MET A 137 13.98 1.32 -4.50
CA MET A 137 12.96 1.95 -3.68
C MET A 137 12.66 1.09 -2.47
N PHE A 138 12.16 1.68 -1.40
CA PHE A 138 11.57 0.96 -0.29
C PHE A 138 10.13 0.57 -0.63
N GLY A 139 9.97 -0.61 -1.21
CA GLY A 139 8.69 -1.16 -1.65
C GLY A 139 7.93 -1.88 -0.53
N GLN A 140 7.92 -1.34 0.66
CA GLN A 140 7.38 -1.92 1.90
C GLN A 140 6.14 -2.80 1.68
N MET A 141 6.30 -4.10 1.93
CA MET A 141 5.23 -5.13 1.91
C MET A 141 4.14 -4.89 0.85
N THR A 142 2.92 -4.56 1.28
CA THR A 142 1.74 -4.39 0.43
C THR A 142 1.75 -3.10 -0.39
N ALA A 143 2.56 -2.10 -0.04
CA ALA A 143 2.77 -0.92 -0.87
C ALA A 143 3.50 -1.29 -2.17
N GLY A 144 4.65 -1.94 -2.05
CA GLY A 144 5.47 -2.34 -3.19
C GLY A 144 4.92 -3.48 -4.02
N SER A 145 4.00 -4.28 -3.48
CA SER A 145 3.30 -5.37 -4.19
C SER A 145 1.89 -4.99 -4.67
N TRP A 146 1.47 -3.76 -4.47
CA TRP A 146 0.20 -3.19 -4.94
C TRP A 146 -1.05 -3.87 -4.37
N ILE A 147 -0.98 -4.40 -3.17
CA ILE A 147 -2.11 -5.11 -2.53
C ILE A 147 -2.61 -4.42 -1.26
N TYR A 148 -2.12 -3.23 -0.94
CA TYR A 148 -2.64 -2.41 0.14
C TYR A 148 -3.96 -1.77 -0.28
N ILE A 149 -5.02 -1.98 0.51
CA ILE A 149 -6.37 -1.48 0.24
C ILE A 149 -6.80 -0.35 1.19
N GLY A 150 -5.91 0.08 2.06
CA GLY A 150 -6.18 1.08 3.10
C GLY A 150 -6.23 0.47 4.50
N THR A 151 -6.42 1.33 5.50
CA THR A 151 -6.43 0.96 6.93
C THR A 151 -7.50 -0.08 7.27
N GLN A 152 -8.64 -0.08 6.58
CA GLN A 152 -9.71 -1.05 6.77
C GLN A 152 -9.28 -2.51 6.53
N GLY A 153 -8.31 -2.75 5.65
CA GLY A 153 -7.76 -4.10 5.44
C GLY A 153 -6.94 -4.61 6.62
N ILE A 154 -6.36 -3.70 7.39
CA ILE A 154 -5.57 -4.01 8.59
C ILE A 154 -6.49 -4.22 9.80
N LEU A 155 -7.65 -3.57 9.84
CA LEU A 155 -8.57 -3.60 10.97
C LEU A 155 -8.95 -5.02 11.39
N GLN A 156 -9.31 -5.88 10.44
CA GLN A 156 -9.68 -7.26 10.70
C GLN A 156 -8.53 -8.05 11.34
N GLY A 157 -7.32 -7.98 10.76
CA GLY A 157 -6.15 -8.70 11.29
C GLY A 157 -5.75 -8.20 12.68
N THR A 158 -5.86 -6.92 12.93
CA THR A 158 -5.57 -6.31 14.24
C THR A 158 -6.59 -6.76 15.29
N TYR A 159 -7.89 -6.74 14.95
CA TYR A 159 -8.95 -7.27 15.83
C TYR A 159 -8.71 -8.74 16.18
N GLN A 160 -8.44 -9.58 15.17
CA GLN A 160 -8.15 -11.00 15.41
C GLN A 160 -6.91 -11.20 16.28
N THR A 161 -5.89 -10.36 16.13
CA THR A 161 -4.68 -10.40 16.96
C THR A 161 -5.01 -10.06 18.42
N PHE A 162 -5.80 -9.02 18.67
CA PHE A 162 -6.21 -8.64 20.01
C PHE A 162 -7.11 -9.71 20.65
N ALA A 163 -8.07 -10.24 19.90
CA ALA A 163 -8.93 -11.34 20.37
C ALA A 163 -8.10 -12.59 20.74
N ALA A 164 -7.16 -13.00 19.88
CA ALA A 164 -6.28 -14.14 20.16
C ALA A 164 -5.35 -13.90 21.36
N ALA A 165 -4.85 -12.67 21.52
CA ALA A 165 -4.08 -12.29 22.71
C ALA A 165 -4.95 -12.37 23.98
N GLY A 166 -6.21 -11.90 23.89
CA GLY A 166 -7.20 -12.03 24.97
C GLY A 166 -7.43 -13.49 25.38
N GLU A 167 -7.71 -14.35 24.42
CA GLU A 167 -7.86 -15.81 24.66
C GLU A 167 -6.61 -16.42 25.34
N THR A 168 -5.43 -16.07 24.81
CA THR A 168 -4.16 -16.63 25.29
C THR A 168 -3.83 -16.17 26.71
N HIS A 169 -4.04 -14.90 27.04
CA HIS A 169 -3.58 -14.32 28.30
C HIS A 169 -4.66 -14.20 29.36
N PHE A 170 -5.93 -14.17 28.97
CA PHE A 170 -7.06 -13.92 29.86
C PHE A 170 -8.16 -14.98 29.74
N GLY A 171 -8.06 -15.92 28.81
CA GLY A 171 -9.07 -16.96 28.58
C GLY A 171 -10.36 -16.44 27.93
N SER A 172 -10.32 -15.25 27.29
CA SER A 172 -11.48 -14.64 26.62
C SER A 172 -11.03 -13.72 25.51
N ALA A 173 -11.72 -13.77 24.36
CA ALA A 173 -11.56 -12.80 23.27
C ALA A 173 -12.16 -11.43 23.60
N ASP A 174 -13.08 -11.35 24.56
CA ASP A 174 -13.62 -10.11 25.08
C ASP A 174 -12.60 -9.45 26.02
N LEU A 175 -12.16 -8.27 25.66
CA LEU A 175 -11.18 -7.47 26.39
C LEU A 175 -11.83 -6.36 27.24
N SER A 176 -13.12 -6.47 27.57
CA SER A 176 -13.82 -5.54 28.43
C SER A 176 -13.09 -5.35 29.76
N GLY A 177 -12.90 -4.09 30.15
CA GLY A 177 -12.15 -3.70 31.34
C GLY A 177 -10.62 -3.80 31.20
N ARG A 178 -10.09 -4.05 30.01
CA ARG A 178 -8.66 -4.02 29.71
C ARG A 178 -8.28 -2.73 29.00
N THR A 179 -7.02 -2.34 29.19
CA THR A 179 -6.43 -1.19 28.50
C THR A 179 -5.27 -1.66 27.63
N ILE A 180 -5.23 -1.17 26.39
CA ILE A 180 -4.14 -1.38 25.45
C ILE A 180 -3.36 -0.07 25.34
N LEU A 181 -2.04 -0.13 25.45
CA LEU A 181 -1.14 0.98 25.19
C LEU A 181 -0.35 0.70 23.91
N THR A 182 -0.36 1.65 22.98
CA THR A 182 0.36 1.51 21.72
C THR A 182 0.87 2.88 21.21
N ALA A 183 1.60 2.86 20.09
CA ALA A 183 2.08 4.09 19.45
C ALA A 183 1.96 3.99 17.93
N GLY A 184 1.72 5.14 17.30
CA GLY A 184 1.61 5.31 15.86
C GLY A 184 0.19 5.14 15.32
N LEU A 185 -0.28 6.16 14.58
CA LEU A 185 -1.61 6.20 13.94
C LEU A 185 -1.52 6.32 12.40
N GLY A 186 -0.40 5.89 11.82
CA GLY A 186 -0.21 5.81 10.37
C GLY A 186 -1.12 4.78 9.69
N GLY A 187 -0.82 4.43 8.44
CA GLY A 187 -1.63 3.51 7.63
C GLY A 187 -1.91 2.15 8.30
N MET A 188 -0.92 1.61 9.00
CA MET A 188 -1.03 0.34 9.74
C MET A 188 -1.55 0.55 11.17
N GLY A 189 -0.85 1.36 11.96
CA GLY A 189 -1.16 1.60 13.37
C GLY A 189 -2.53 2.23 13.60
N GLY A 190 -3.02 3.03 12.65
CA GLY A 190 -4.31 3.68 12.72
C GLY A 190 -5.53 2.75 12.77
N ALA A 191 -5.36 1.44 12.51
CA ALA A 191 -6.42 0.46 12.70
C ALA A 191 -6.59 0.01 14.16
N GLN A 192 -5.57 0.20 15.01
CA GLN A 192 -5.55 -0.35 16.36
C GLN A 192 -6.65 0.22 17.28
N PRO A 193 -6.94 1.55 17.27
CA PRO A 193 -7.97 2.07 18.15
C PRO A 193 -9.33 1.41 17.91
N LEU A 194 -9.80 1.40 16.68
CA LEU A 194 -11.09 0.79 16.36
C LEU A 194 -11.09 -0.74 16.62
N ALA A 195 -9.98 -1.42 16.33
CA ALA A 195 -9.88 -2.87 16.63
C ALA A 195 -9.95 -3.14 18.12
N ALA A 196 -9.36 -2.31 18.97
CA ALA A 196 -9.41 -2.43 20.42
C ALA A 196 -10.82 -2.21 20.96
N THR A 197 -11.51 -1.16 20.52
CA THR A 197 -12.89 -0.89 20.94
C THR A 197 -13.85 -1.98 20.46
N MET A 198 -13.66 -2.53 19.27
CA MET A 198 -14.42 -3.71 18.78
C MET A 198 -14.19 -4.94 19.65
N ALA A 199 -13.02 -5.10 20.26
CA ALA A 199 -12.71 -6.17 21.20
C ALA A 199 -13.13 -5.86 22.64
N GLY A 200 -13.76 -4.69 22.90
CA GLY A 200 -14.23 -4.26 24.21
C GLY A 200 -13.18 -3.55 25.07
N ALA A 201 -11.95 -3.35 24.60
CA ALA A 201 -10.88 -2.70 25.34
C ALA A 201 -10.95 -1.17 25.24
N ALA A 202 -10.44 -0.48 26.27
CA ALA A 202 -9.95 0.89 26.13
C ALA A 202 -8.55 0.88 25.50
N ILE A 203 -8.20 1.92 24.75
CA ILE A 203 -6.88 2.03 24.13
C ILE A 203 -6.32 3.46 24.25
N LEU A 204 -5.05 3.55 24.60
CA LEU A 204 -4.29 4.79 24.55
C LEU A 204 -3.24 4.66 23.44
N CYS A 205 -3.31 5.57 22.45
CA CYS A 205 -2.38 5.62 21.32
C CYS A 205 -1.53 6.89 21.40
N VAL A 206 -0.23 6.76 21.44
CA VAL A 206 0.71 7.88 21.36
C VAL A 206 1.10 8.12 19.91
N GLU A 207 0.88 9.34 19.41
CA GLU A 207 1.29 9.74 18.05
C GLU A 207 2.00 11.09 18.09
N VAL A 208 3.08 11.24 17.32
CA VAL A 208 3.89 12.46 17.26
C VAL A 208 3.42 13.44 16.18
N ASP A 209 2.62 12.95 15.23
CA ASP A 209 2.10 13.75 14.13
C ASP A 209 0.61 14.06 14.36
N PRO A 210 0.26 15.30 14.70
CA PRO A 210 -1.12 15.68 15.01
C PRO A 210 -2.07 15.46 13.82
N THR A 211 -1.59 15.57 12.58
CA THR A 211 -2.44 15.38 11.39
C THR A 211 -2.95 13.95 11.28
N ARG A 212 -2.18 12.97 11.77
CA ARG A 212 -2.61 11.58 11.85
C ARG A 212 -3.67 11.36 12.91
N ILE A 213 -3.57 12.04 14.05
CA ILE A 213 -4.59 11.99 15.10
C ILE A 213 -5.90 12.55 14.54
N GLU A 214 -5.88 13.77 13.99
CA GLU A 214 -7.03 14.43 13.38
C GLU A 214 -7.73 13.52 12.36
N ARG A 215 -6.96 12.93 11.43
CA ARG A 215 -7.50 12.01 10.43
C ARG A 215 -8.20 10.79 11.06
N ARG A 216 -7.70 10.25 12.17
CA ARG A 216 -8.32 9.08 12.83
C ARG A 216 -9.59 9.44 13.61
N VAL A 217 -9.65 10.62 14.17
CA VAL A 217 -10.89 11.17 14.78
C VAL A 217 -11.94 11.41 13.68
N GLU A 218 -11.58 12.10 12.60
CA GLU A 218 -12.48 12.36 11.47
C GLU A 218 -13.05 11.08 10.85
N THR A 219 -12.20 10.06 10.68
CA THR A 219 -12.61 8.78 10.10
C THR A 219 -13.21 7.80 11.13
N ARG A 220 -13.36 8.21 12.38
CA ARG A 220 -13.94 7.43 13.48
C ARG A 220 -13.19 6.14 13.79
N TYR A 221 -11.88 6.13 13.60
CA TYR A 221 -11.01 5.07 14.10
C TYR A 221 -10.54 5.36 15.53
N LEU A 222 -10.52 6.61 15.93
CA LEU A 222 -10.19 7.11 17.27
C LEU A 222 -11.38 7.94 17.76
N ASP A 223 -11.73 7.81 19.03
CA ASP A 223 -12.89 8.48 19.61
C ASP A 223 -12.55 9.90 20.06
N GLU A 224 -11.42 10.07 20.76
CA GLU A 224 -11.02 11.33 21.41
C GLU A 224 -9.51 11.57 21.25
N GLN A 225 -9.11 12.81 21.41
CA GLN A 225 -7.74 13.29 21.49
C GLN A 225 -7.52 14.00 22.80
N ALA A 226 -6.37 13.76 23.43
CA ALA A 226 -5.87 14.52 24.57
C ALA A 226 -4.52 15.16 24.20
N ASP A 227 -4.25 16.33 24.74
CA ASP A 227 -2.99 17.06 24.50
C ASP A 227 -1.92 16.70 25.54
N SER A 228 -2.32 16.13 26.66
CA SER A 228 -1.44 15.68 27.75
C SER A 228 -1.95 14.41 28.41
N LEU A 229 -1.12 13.79 29.26
CA LEU A 229 -1.51 12.63 30.07
C LEU A 229 -2.40 13.01 31.27
N ASP A 230 -2.56 14.31 31.55
CA ASP A 230 -3.36 14.80 32.66
C ASP A 230 -4.81 15.12 32.22
N ASP A 231 -5.08 15.09 30.90
CA ASP A 231 -6.40 15.25 30.30
C ASP A 231 -7.17 13.93 30.28
#